data_148b1cd83de58f8f79e1dbf16f2eb6d9
#
_entry.id   148b1cd83de58f8f79e1dbf16f2eb6d9
#
_cell.length_a   1.000
_cell.length_b   1.000
_cell.length_c   1.000
_cell.angle_alpha   90.00
_cell.angle_beta   90.00
_cell.angle_gamma   90.00
#
_symmetry.space_group_name_H-M   'P 1'
#
loop_
_entity.id
_entity.type
_entity.pdbx_description
1 polymer ?
#
loop_
_entity_poly.entity_id
_entity_poly.type
_entity_poly.pdbx_seq_one_letter_code
_entity_poly.pdbx_strand_id
1 'polypeptide(L)'
;EAARSANNSGEFLNRVRAETGIHIEIISSREEAELTLTGCFPLLDSSLDHALMFDVGGGSAEFVWSRTGGAKQPEIEGWTSLPCGVVTLTERHGHQEFTPDEYEFLVNEVMNMLRPFDAQFGIASQIASGRAQMVGTAGTVTTIAGVNMSLPRYNRSRVDGSWLGFKAVERISRDLAAKSYHERAAHPCIGHNRAELVVAGCAVLEAVCRLWPAGRLRVADRGVREGILSVMAGQPRATCDGAIAFAAE
;
A
#
# COMPACT_ATOMS: atom_id res chain seq x y z
N GLU A 1 10.48 7.38 1.44
CA GLU A 1 10.20 8.66 0.75
C GLU A 1 10.84 9.85 1.48
N ALA A 2 10.55 10.10 2.76
CA ALA A 2 11.06 11.28 3.48
C ALA A 2 12.59 11.47 3.34
N ALA A 3 13.37 10.41 3.52
CA ALA A 3 14.83 10.49 3.39
C ALA A 3 15.30 10.70 1.94
N ARG A 4 14.50 10.31 0.93
CA ARG A 4 14.80 10.59 -0.50
C ARG A 4 14.54 12.06 -0.86
N SER A 5 13.50 12.65 -0.29
CA SER A 5 12.99 13.98 -0.66
C SER A 5 13.57 15.13 0.18
N ALA A 6 14.09 14.83 1.38
CA ALA A 6 14.57 15.86 2.30
C ALA A 6 15.91 16.49 1.85
N ASN A 7 15.98 17.81 1.79
CA ASN A 7 17.20 18.55 1.41
C ASN A 7 18.37 18.33 2.40
N ASN A 8 18.07 17.97 3.65
CA ASN A 8 19.05 17.73 4.71
C ASN A 8 19.31 16.24 4.99
N SER A 9 18.89 15.34 4.10
CA SER A 9 19.06 13.88 4.29
C SER A 9 20.53 13.49 4.51
N GLY A 10 21.47 14.10 3.76
CA GLY A 10 22.90 13.86 3.93
C GLY A 10 23.43 14.23 5.32
N GLU A 11 22.99 15.35 5.89
CA GLU A 11 23.33 15.76 7.25
C GLU A 11 22.80 14.75 8.28
N PHE A 12 21.56 14.33 8.14
CA PHE A 12 20.95 13.32 9.00
C PHE A 12 21.73 11.99 8.96
N LEU A 13 22.06 11.48 7.76
CA LEU A 13 22.81 10.23 7.61
C LEU A 13 24.19 10.30 8.23
N ASN A 14 24.90 11.41 8.00
CA ASN A 14 26.23 11.65 8.58
C ASN A 14 26.18 11.70 10.11
N ARG A 15 25.18 12.36 10.66
CA ARG A 15 24.96 12.46 12.10
C ARG A 15 24.66 11.08 12.72
N VAL A 16 23.77 10.29 12.11
CA VAL A 16 23.50 8.91 12.56
C VAL A 16 24.79 8.09 12.57
N ARG A 17 25.57 8.15 11.49
CA ARG A 17 26.85 7.42 11.41
C ARG A 17 27.83 7.85 12.50
N ALA A 18 27.96 9.17 12.76
CA ALA A 18 28.86 9.71 13.75
C ALA A 18 28.47 9.33 15.19
N GLU A 19 27.16 9.37 15.51
CA GLU A 19 26.62 9.13 16.85
C GLU A 19 26.48 7.65 17.19
N THR A 20 26.20 6.79 16.19
CA THR A 20 25.84 5.38 16.42
C THR A 20 26.75 4.36 15.74
N GLY A 21 27.59 4.78 14.80
CA GLY A 21 28.39 3.91 13.94
C GLY A 21 27.56 3.18 12.86
N ILE A 22 26.23 3.38 12.80
CA ILE A 22 25.36 2.72 11.84
C ILE A 22 25.43 3.44 10.50
N HIS A 23 25.68 2.70 9.44
CA HIS A 23 25.59 3.18 8.07
C HIS A 23 24.18 2.92 7.52
N ILE A 24 23.44 4.00 7.23
CA ILE A 24 22.10 3.93 6.61
C ILE A 24 22.25 4.17 5.11
N GLU A 25 21.67 3.28 4.31
CA GLU A 25 21.56 3.43 2.86
C GLU A 25 20.14 3.82 2.48
N ILE A 26 20.02 4.82 1.59
CA ILE A 26 18.72 5.22 1.02
C ILE A 26 18.49 4.36 -0.23
N ILE A 27 17.52 3.49 -0.18
CA ILE A 27 17.12 2.69 -1.35
C ILE A 27 16.27 3.51 -2.32
N SER A 28 16.33 3.17 -3.60
CA SER A 28 15.47 3.75 -4.63
C SER A 28 14.02 3.26 -4.50
N SER A 29 13.07 3.96 -5.10
CA SER A 29 11.67 3.50 -5.16
C SER A 29 11.53 2.16 -5.88
N ARG A 30 12.39 1.91 -6.89
CA ARG A 30 12.49 0.61 -7.56
C ARG A 30 12.86 -0.51 -6.57
N GLU A 31 13.91 -0.29 -5.79
CA GLU A 31 14.37 -1.28 -4.80
C GLU A 31 13.34 -1.49 -3.70
N GLU A 32 12.63 -0.43 -3.29
CA GLU A 32 11.52 -0.53 -2.34
C GLU A 32 10.40 -1.42 -2.90
N ALA A 33 10.01 -1.24 -4.16
CA ALA A 33 9.02 -2.07 -4.84
C ALA A 33 9.46 -3.54 -4.94
N GLU A 34 10.70 -3.80 -5.36
CA GLU A 34 11.25 -5.16 -5.45
C GLU A 34 11.28 -5.86 -4.09
N LEU A 35 11.74 -5.17 -3.04
CA LEU A 35 11.81 -5.72 -1.68
C LEU A 35 10.40 -5.94 -1.10
N THR A 36 9.49 -5.01 -1.31
CA THR A 36 8.10 -5.15 -0.84
C THR A 36 7.43 -6.36 -1.48
N LEU A 37 7.55 -6.51 -2.79
CA LEU A 37 7.00 -7.66 -3.50
C LEU A 37 7.66 -8.97 -3.04
N THR A 38 8.98 -8.99 -2.85
CA THR A 38 9.70 -10.15 -2.31
C THR A 38 9.16 -10.55 -0.92
N GLY A 39 8.91 -9.58 -0.05
CA GLY A 39 8.34 -9.82 1.29
C GLY A 39 6.90 -10.33 1.26
N CYS A 40 6.13 -9.90 0.27
CA CYS A 40 4.73 -10.30 0.09
C CYS A 40 4.56 -11.60 -0.73
N PHE A 41 5.60 -12.03 -1.46
CA PHE A 41 5.54 -13.18 -2.37
C PHE A 41 4.93 -14.45 -1.78
N PRO A 42 5.23 -14.85 -0.51
CA PRO A 42 4.62 -16.04 0.09
C PRO A 42 3.09 -15.99 0.23
N LEU A 43 2.46 -14.83 0.05
CA LEU A 43 1.00 -14.65 0.08
C LEU A 43 0.35 -14.73 -1.30
N LEU A 44 1.15 -14.74 -2.37
CA LEU A 44 0.66 -14.78 -3.73
C LEU A 44 0.23 -16.20 -4.11
N ASP A 45 -0.85 -16.30 -4.87
CA ASP A 45 -1.31 -17.55 -5.49
C ASP A 45 -0.60 -17.71 -6.84
N SER A 46 0.31 -18.66 -6.93
CA SER A 46 1.09 -18.96 -8.14
C SER A 46 0.26 -19.59 -9.28
N SER A 47 -0.99 -19.95 -9.04
CA SER A 47 -1.91 -20.42 -10.08
C SER A 47 -2.49 -19.29 -10.93
N LEU A 48 -2.37 -18.03 -10.47
CA LEU A 48 -2.82 -16.84 -11.18
C LEU A 48 -1.66 -16.20 -11.96
N ASP A 49 -1.97 -15.67 -13.14
CA ASP A 49 -0.96 -15.16 -14.06
C ASP A 49 -0.27 -13.91 -13.51
N HIS A 50 -1.04 -13.03 -12.86
CA HIS A 50 -0.56 -11.73 -12.42
C HIS A 50 -0.99 -11.39 -10.97
N ALA A 51 -0.27 -10.43 -10.39
CA ALA A 51 -0.63 -9.79 -9.14
C ALA A 51 -0.48 -8.27 -9.23
N LEU A 52 -1.47 -7.56 -8.73
CA LEU A 52 -1.37 -6.16 -8.37
C LEU A 52 -1.06 -6.08 -6.87
N MET A 53 0.14 -5.63 -6.54
CA MET A 53 0.51 -5.30 -5.17
C MET A 53 0.49 -3.79 -4.98
N PHE A 54 0.03 -3.32 -3.82
CA PHE A 54 0.10 -1.92 -3.46
C PHE A 54 0.46 -1.73 -1.99
N ASP A 55 1.22 -0.67 -1.72
CA ASP A 55 1.65 -0.22 -0.40
C ASP A 55 1.19 1.22 -0.19
N VAL A 56 0.34 1.46 0.82
CA VAL A 56 -0.16 2.81 1.14
C VAL A 56 0.67 3.37 2.28
N GLY A 57 1.75 4.05 1.91
CA GLY A 57 2.66 4.71 2.84
C GLY A 57 2.18 6.06 3.34
N GLY A 58 3.04 6.77 4.07
CA GLY A 58 2.76 8.11 4.58
C GLY A 58 2.83 9.19 3.48
N GLY A 59 3.93 9.25 2.75
CA GLY A 59 4.19 10.27 1.72
C GLY A 59 3.69 9.87 0.34
N SER A 60 3.79 8.59 0.00
CA SER A 60 3.44 8.04 -1.30
C SER A 60 2.63 6.76 -1.16
N ALA A 61 2.04 6.31 -2.25
CA ALA A 61 1.51 4.97 -2.40
C ALA A 61 2.17 4.31 -3.62
N GLU A 62 2.74 3.14 -3.41
CA GLU A 62 3.43 2.36 -4.41
C GLU A 62 2.50 1.29 -4.99
N PHE A 63 2.52 1.14 -6.31
CA PHE A 63 1.74 0.13 -7.04
C PHE A 63 2.68 -0.68 -7.92
N VAL A 64 2.58 -1.99 -7.84
CA VAL A 64 3.43 -2.93 -8.56
C VAL A 64 2.56 -3.92 -9.31
N TRP A 65 2.71 -3.97 -10.64
CA TRP A 65 2.12 -4.96 -11.50
C TRP A 65 3.16 -6.02 -11.84
N SER A 66 2.88 -7.27 -11.53
CA SER A 66 3.85 -8.34 -11.65
C SER A 66 3.24 -9.60 -12.25
N ARG A 67 4.05 -10.34 -13.02
CA ARG A 67 3.75 -11.71 -13.44
C ARG A 67 4.12 -12.68 -12.33
N THR A 68 3.19 -13.58 -12.02
CA THR A 68 3.33 -14.54 -10.92
C THR A 68 3.10 -15.99 -11.36
N GLY A 69 2.39 -16.20 -12.46
CA GLY A 69 2.00 -17.51 -12.94
C GLY A 69 3.19 -18.43 -13.27
N GLY A 70 3.30 -19.56 -12.56
CA GLY A 70 4.35 -20.56 -12.76
C GLY A 70 5.77 -20.13 -12.42
N ALA A 71 5.97 -18.90 -11.93
CA ALA A 71 7.28 -18.35 -11.66
C ALA A 71 7.81 -18.78 -10.28
N LYS A 72 9.13 -19.04 -10.20
CA LYS A 72 9.82 -19.26 -8.92
C LYS A 72 9.93 -17.99 -8.09
N GLN A 73 9.88 -16.84 -8.76
CA GLN A 73 9.89 -15.49 -8.20
C GLN A 73 9.03 -14.58 -9.08
N PRO A 74 8.38 -13.55 -8.53
CA PRO A 74 7.59 -12.63 -9.32
C PRO A 74 8.49 -11.77 -10.20
N GLU A 75 8.06 -11.51 -11.42
CA GLU A 75 8.69 -10.59 -12.36
C GLU A 75 7.86 -9.30 -12.42
N ILE A 76 8.45 -8.17 -12.06
CA ILE A 76 7.78 -6.88 -12.13
C ILE A 76 7.71 -6.43 -13.59
N GLU A 77 6.51 -6.24 -14.11
CA GLU A 77 6.25 -5.71 -15.44
C GLU A 77 6.11 -4.19 -15.45
N GLY A 78 5.58 -3.64 -14.34
CA GLY A 78 5.46 -2.21 -14.14
C GLY A 78 5.29 -1.81 -12.69
N TRP A 79 5.70 -0.59 -12.38
CA TRP A 79 5.52 -0.02 -11.05
C TRP A 79 5.36 1.50 -11.12
N THR A 80 4.69 2.06 -10.13
CA THR A 80 4.55 3.52 -9.95
C THR A 80 4.56 3.87 -8.48
N SER A 81 5.03 5.08 -8.18
CA SER A 81 4.91 5.71 -6.87
C SER A 81 4.14 7.01 -7.03
N LEU A 82 2.99 7.11 -6.40
CA LEU A 82 2.09 8.25 -6.52
C LEU A 82 2.10 9.08 -5.23
N PRO A 83 2.01 10.44 -5.31
CA PRO A 83 2.00 11.33 -4.16
C PRO A 83 0.61 11.34 -3.47
N CYS A 84 0.09 10.15 -3.18
CA CYS A 84 -1.19 9.92 -2.53
C CYS A 84 -1.07 9.11 -1.23
N GLY A 85 0.07 9.22 -0.54
CA GLY A 85 0.23 8.66 0.80
C GLY A 85 -0.66 9.36 1.82
N VAL A 86 -0.96 8.68 2.93
CA VAL A 86 -1.97 9.14 3.90
C VAL A 86 -1.63 10.48 4.55
N VAL A 87 -0.35 10.78 4.78
CA VAL A 87 0.09 12.07 5.31
C VAL A 87 -0.05 13.15 4.24
N THR A 88 0.45 12.90 3.03
CA THR A 88 0.39 13.84 1.91
C THR A 88 -1.05 14.25 1.59
N LEU A 89 -1.97 13.28 1.54
CA LEU A 89 -3.38 13.58 1.28
C LEU A 89 -4.03 14.35 2.44
N THR A 90 -3.75 13.96 3.69
CA THR A 90 -4.28 14.65 4.87
C THR A 90 -3.79 16.09 4.93
N GLU A 91 -2.50 16.35 4.68
CA GLU A 91 -1.94 17.70 4.65
C GLU A 91 -2.52 18.56 3.51
N ARG A 92 -2.73 17.96 2.34
CA ARG A 92 -3.30 18.66 1.17
C ARG A 92 -4.75 19.09 1.38
N HIS A 93 -5.55 18.21 1.99
CA HIS A 93 -6.99 18.46 2.18
C HIS A 93 -7.32 19.10 3.54
N GLY A 94 -6.40 19.08 4.52
CA GLY A 94 -6.45 19.87 5.76
C GLY A 94 -7.61 19.56 6.71
N HIS A 95 -8.27 18.41 6.59
CA HIS A 95 -9.48 18.10 7.32
C HIS A 95 -9.33 16.93 8.29
N GLN A 96 -9.80 17.14 9.51
CA GLN A 96 -10.02 16.04 10.47
C GLN A 96 -11.38 15.34 10.27
N GLU A 97 -12.32 16.04 9.64
CA GLU A 97 -13.68 15.58 9.36
C GLU A 97 -14.00 15.83 7.88
N PHE A 98 -14.59 14.86 7.23
CA PHE A 98 -14.94 14.92 5.81
C PHE A 98 -16.45 14.85 5.65
N THR A 99 -17.02 15.73 4.83
CA THR A 99 -18.35 15.54 4.28
C THR A 99 -18.34 14.36 3.28
N PRO A 100 -19.49 13.75 3.01
CA PRO A 100 -19.56 12.70 1.99
C PRO A 100 -19.04 13.13 0.61
N ASP A 101 -19.26 14.39 0.22
CA ASP A 101 -18.82 14.93 -1.08
C ASP A 101 -17.30 15.13 -1.11
N GLU A 102 -16.68 15.62 -0.02
CA GLU A 102 -15.23 15.76 0.10
C GLU A 102 -14.55 14.39 0.10
N TYR A 103 -15.11 13.41 0.78
CA TYR A 103 -14.59 12.05 0.75
C TYR A 103 -14.67 11.45 -0.65
N GLU A 104 -15.78 11.59 -1.35
CA GLU A 104 -15.96 11.12 -2.72
C GLU A 104 -15.03 11.85 -3.71
N PHE A 105 -14.79 13.15 -3.51
CA PHE A 105 -13.80 13.91 -4.26
C PHE A 105 -12.40 13.32 -4.10
N LEU A 106 -12.00 13.00 -2.87
CA LEU A 106 -10.69 12.41 -2.57
C LEU A 106 -10.52 11.03 -3.21
N VAL A 107 -11.56 10.17 -3.17
CA VAL A 107 -11.56 8.88 -3.85
C VAL A 107 -11.36 9.05 -5.37
N ASN A 108 -12.08 9.99 -5.98
CA ASN A 108 -11.99 10.25 -7.42
C ASN A 108 -10.64 10.85 -7.82
N GLU A 109 -10.04 11.71 -6.98
CA GLU A 109 -8.70 12.24 -7.19
C GLU A 109 -7.68 11.09 -7.29
N VAL A 110 -7.68 10.17 -6.33
CA VAL A 110 -6.79 9.01 -6.33
C VAL A 110 -7.05 8.09 -7.53
N MET A 111 -8.32 7.84 -7.87
CA MET A 111 -8.66 7.06 -9.07
C MET A 111 -8.07 7.68 -10.34
N ASN A 112 -8.15 9.00 -10.47
CA ASN A 112 -7.60 9.70 -11.63
C ASN A 112 -6.07 9.59 -11.72
N MET A 113 -5.37 9.60 -10.58
CA MET A 113 -3.93 9.35 -10.53
C MET A 113 -3.57 7.91 -10.95
N LEU A 114 -4.44 6.93 -10.70
CA LEU A 114 -4.21 5.52 -11.01
C LEU A 114 -4.57 5.13 -12.46
N ARG A 115 -5.50 5.84 -13.10
CA ARG A 115 -5.98 5.52 -14.46
C ARG A 115 -4.89 5.37 -15.51
N PRO A 116 -3.85 6.23 -15.56
CA PRO A 116 -2.77 6.07 -16.53
C PRO A 116 -1.99 4.77 -16.34
N PHE A 117 -1.76 4.34 -15.09
CA PHE A 117 -1.12 3.06 -14.78
C PHE A 117 -1.99 1.87 -15.20
N ASP A 118 -3.30 1.93 -14.95
CA ASP A 118 -4.25 0.93 -15.45
C ASP A 118 -4.24 0.83 -16.96
N ALA A 119 -4.30 1.97 -17.64
CA ALA A 119 -4.34 2.02 -19.12
C ALA A 119 -3.06 1.45 -19.75
N GLN A 120 -1.90 1.66 -19.13
CA GLN A 120 -0.61 1.14 -19.62
C GLN A 120 -0.52 -0.39 -19.60
N PHE A 121 -1.07 -1.02 -18.55
CA PHE A 121 -0.93 -2.46 -18.31
C PHE A 121 -2.22 -3.27 -18.48
N GLY A 122 -3.36 -2.61 -18.68
CA GLY A 122 -4.66 -3.26 -18.83
C GLY A 122 -5.09 -4.03 -17.58
N ILE A 123 -4.72 -3.54 -16.38
CA ILE A 123 -4.87 -4.24 -15.11
C ILE A 123 -6.33 -4.59 -14.84
N ALA A 124 -7.25 -3.64 -15.04
CA ALA A 124 -8.68 -3.87 -14.84
C ALA A 124 -9.21 -5.02 -15.70
N SER A 125 -8.75 -5.15 -16.94
CA SER A 125 -9.13 -6.24 -17.86
C SER A 125 -8.60 -7.59 -17.36
N GLN A 126 -7.35 -7.65 -16.90
CA GLN A 126 -6.75 -8.87 -16.36
C GLN A 126 -7.47 -9.33 -15.07
N ILE A 127 -7.81 -8.38 -14.20
CA ILE A 127 -8.59 -8.67 -12.98
C ILE A 127 -10.00 -9.16 -13.33
N ALA A 128 -10.69 -8.50 -14.26
CA ALA A 128 -12.02 -8.90 -14.69
C ALA A 128 -12.05 -10.29 -15.33
N SER A 129 -10.95 -10.72 -15.97
CA SER A 129 -10.81 -12.07 -16.52
C SER A 129 -10.57 -13.15 -15.45
N GLY A 130 -10.40 -12.78 -14.19
CA GLY A 130 -10.10 -13.72 -13.09
C GLY A 130 -8.66 -14.27 -13.11
N ARG A 131 -7.76 -13.70 -13.91
CA ARG A 131 -6.36 -14.14 -14.04
C ARG A 131 -5.37 -13.38 -13.15
N ALA A 132 -5.85 -12.38 -12.41
CA ALA A 132 -5.01 -11.58 -11.52
C ALA A 132 -5.56 -11.54 -10.10
N GLN A 133 -4.66 -11.37 -9.15
CA GLN A 133 -4.95 -11.20 -7.73
C GLN A 133 -4.52 -9.82 -7.24
N MET A 134 -5.04 -9.43 -6.08
CA MET A 134 -4.65 -8.20 -5.42
C MET A 134 -4.11 -8.46 -4.02
N VAL A 135 -2.99 -7.80 -3.70
CA VAL A 135 -2.37 -7.81 -2.37
C VAL A 135 -2.14 -6.38 -1.93
N GLY A 136 -2.69 -6.03 -0.78
CA GLY A 136 -2.47 -4.73 -0.17
C GLY A 136 -1.66 -4.84 1.11
N THR A 137 -0.70 -3.93 1.29
CA THR A 137 0.15 -3.87 2.48
C THR A 137 0.12 -2.51 3.16
N ALA A 138 0.90 -2.37 4.20
CA ALA A 138 1.01 -1.20 5.07
C ALA A 138 -0.17 -0.93 6.01
N GLY A 139 -0.02 0.18 6.74
CA GLY A 139 -0.85 0.50 7.90
C GLY A 139 -2.33 0.67 7.61
N THR A 140 -2.69 1.21 6.46
CA THR A 140 -4.10 1.39 6.06
C THR A 140 -4.79 0.05 5.89
N VAL A 141 -4.27 -0.81 5.03
CA VAL A 141 -4.88 -2.10 4.69
C VAL A 141 -5.01 -2.99 5.92
N THR A 142 -3.94 -3.07 6.71
CA THR A 142 -3.92 -3.88 7.93
C THR A 142 -4.87 -3.35 9.02
N THR A 143 -5.01 -2.02 9.14
CA THR A 143 -5.96 -1.40 10.06
C THR A 143 -7.40 -1.73 9.67
N ILE A 144 -7.77 -1.54 8.40
CA ILE A 144 -9.12 -1.85 7.90
C ILE A 144 -9.45 -3.34 8.06
N ALA A 145 -8.47 -4.22 7.82
CA ALA A 145 -8.65 -5.66 8.10
C ALA A 145 -8.89 -5.94 9.59
N GLY A 146 -8.14 -5.29 10.49
CA GLY A 146 -8.37 -5.40 11.95
C GLY A 146 -9.75 -4.90 12.37
N VAL A 147 -10.22 -3.78 11.80
CA VAL A 147 -11.56 -3.24 12.00
C VAL A 147 -12.62 -4.24 11.50
N ASN A 148 -12.44 -4.78 10.29
CA ASN A 148 -13.35 -5.77 9.71
C ASN A 148 -13.49 -7.04 10.55
N MET A 149 -12.42 -7.45 11.21
CA MET A 149 -12.41 -8.62 12.11
C MET A 149 -12.93 -8.30 13.52
N SER A 150 -13.31 -7.05 13.81
CA SER A 150 -13.72 -6.57 15.14
C SER A 150 -12.71 -6.97 16.23
N LEU A 151 -11.41 -6.81 15.94
CA LEU A 151 -10.36 -7.20 16.88
C LEU A 151 -10.37 -6.26 18.09
N PRO A 152 -10.37 -6.80 19.32
CA PRO A 152 -10.31 -6.00 20.55
C PRO A 152 -8.94 -5.31 20.72
N ARG A 153 -7.94 -5.79 20.01
CA ARG A 153 -6.59 -5.24 19.86
C ARG A 153 -6.01 -5.72 18.56
N TYR A 154 -5.22 -4.86 17.90
CA TYR A 154 -4.51 -5.27 16.69
C TYR A 154 -3.69 -6.55 16.91
N ASN A 155 -3.81 -7.50 15.99
CA ASN A 155 -3.13 -8.79 16.06
C ASN A 155 -2.60 -9.17 14.67
N ARG A 156 -1.28 -9.03 14.48
CA ARG A 156 -0.57 -9.31 13.23
C ARG A 156 -0.85 -10.73 12.70
N SER A 157 -0.80 -11.74 13.56
CA SER A 157 -0.95 -13.13 13.13
C SER A 157 -2.34 -13.48 12.61
N ARG A 158 -3.35 -12.67 12.94
CA ARG A 158 -4.71 -12.79 12.40
C ARG A 158 -4.91 -11.97 11.14
N VAL A 159 -4.21 -10.84 11.03
CA VAL A 159 -4.35 -9.89 9.92
C VAL A 159 -3.52 -10.33 8.72
N ASP A 160 -2.25 -10.70 8.94
CA ASP A 160 -1.34 -11.12 7.86
C ASP A 160 -1.88 -12.36 7.14
N GLY A 161 -1.96 -12.27 5.83
CA GLY A 161 -2.50 -13.34 4.98
C GLY A 161 -4.03 -13.48 5.00
N SER A 162 -4.77 -12.62 5.71
CA SER A 162 -6.24 -12.63 5.68
C SER A 162 -6.80 -12.10 4.36
N TRP A 163 -8.10 -12.32 4.15
CA TRP A 163 -8.84 -11.76 3.02
C TRP A 163 -9.72 -10.59 3.46
N LEU A 164 -9.69 -9.52 2.68
CA LEU A 164 -10.54 -8.35 2.88
C LEU A 164 -11.44 -8.15 1.64
N GLY A 165 -12.75 -8.32 1.82
CA GLY A 165 -13.73 -8.15 0.76
C GLY A 165 -14.03 -6.67 0.49
N PHE A 166 -14.23 -6.31 -0.77
CA PHE A 166 -14.43 -4.90 -1.20
C PHE A 166 -15.68 -4.25 -0.62
N LYS A 167 -16.77 -5.02 -0.44
CA LYS A 167 -17.96 -4.52 0.27
C LYS A 167 -17.68 -4.14 1.71
N ALA A 168 -16.77 -4.86 2.36
CA ALA A 168 -16.34 -4.52 3.71
C ALA A 168 -15.44 -3.28 3.72
N VAL A 169 -14.54 -3.14 2.74
CA VAL A 169 -13.76 -1.90 2.55
C VAL A 169 -14.69 -0.71 2.43
N GLU A 170 -15.61 -0.70 1.47
CA GLU A 170 -16.55 0.39 1.22
C GLU A 170 -17.35 0.76 2.48
N ARG A 171 -17.94 -0.22 3.14
CA ARG A 171 -18.73 -0.01 4.35
C ARG A 171 -17.90 0.61 5.49
N ILE A 172 -16.71 0.05 5.74
CA ILE A 172 -15.84 0.51 6.83
C ILE A 172 -15.27 1.89 6.51
N SER A 173 -14.88 2.13 5.28
CA SER A 173 -14.32 3.42 4.85
C SER A 173 -15.33 4.55 5.03
N ARG A 174 -16.56 4.35 4.60
CA ARG A 174 -17.63 5.32 4.78
C ARG A 174 -18.02 5.54 6.24
N ASP A 175 -18.07 4.46 7.03
CA ASP A 175 -18.31 4.55 8.48
C ASP A 175 -17.21 5.36 9.18
N LEU A 176 -15.95 5.14 8.85
CA LEU A 176 -14.83 5.89 9.42
C LEU A 176 -14.77 7.34 8.95
N ALA A 177 -15.12 7.62 7.70
CA ALA A 177 -15.19 8.99 7.18
C ALA A 177 -16.28 9.81 7.86
N ALA A 178 -17.41 9.18 8.22
CA ALA A 178 -18.53 9.83 8.93
C ALA A 178 -18.28 10.03 10.44
N LYS A 179 -17.24 9.41 11.03
CA LYS A 179 -16.89 9.53 12.45
C LYS A 179 -16.00 10.73 12.72
N SER A 180 -16.16 11.32 13.91
CA SER A 180 -15.24 12.31 14.44
C SER A 180 -13.84 11.72 14.71
N TYR A 181 -12.83 12.57 14.82
CA TYR A 181 -11.48 12.16 15.24
C TYR A 181 -11.50 11.34 16.53
N HIS A 182 -12.27 11.77 17.54
CA HIS A 182 -12.33 11.09 18.84
C HIS A 182 -12.92 9.67 18.75
N GLU A 183 -13.94 9.48 17.95
CA GLU A 183 -14.54 8.16 17.72
C GLU A 183 -13.58 7.23 16.99
N ARG A 184 -12.85 7.74 15.98
CA ARG A 184 -11.80 6.98 15.30
C ARG A 184 -10.64 6.63 16.24
N ALA A 185 -10.19 7.59 17.06
CA ALA A 185 -9.11 7.39 18.02
C ALA A 185 -9.45 6.38 19.13
N ALA A 186 -10.72 6.30 19.51
CA ALA A 186 -11.21 5.34 20.48
C ALA A 186 -11.27 3.89 19.94
N HIS A 187 -11.17 3.71 18.62
CA HIS A 187 -11.25 2.37 18.03
C HIS A 187 -9.96 1.57 18.30
N PRO A 188 -10.04 0.32 18.84
CA PRO A 188 -8.89 -0.44 19.33
C PRO A 188 -7.85 -0.80 18.27
N CYS A 189 -8.22 -0.81 16.98
CA CYS A 189 -7.31 -1.07 15.85
C CYS A 189 -6.77 0.21 15.19
N ILE A 190 -7.23 1.42 15.58
CA ILE A 190 -6.84 2.69 14.98
C ILE A 190 -5.94 3.46 15.94
N GLY A 191 -6.49 3.88 17.07
CA GLY A 191 -5.79 4.67 18.09
C GLY A 191 -5.46 6.10 17.62
N HIS A 192 -4.93 6.91 18.53
CA HIS A 192 -4.65 8.32 18.31
C HIS A 192 -3.70 8.58 17.12
N ASN A 193 -2.67 7.75 16.97
CA ASN A 193 -1.63 7.96 15.94
C ASN A 193 -2.13 7.80 14.50
N ARG A 194 -3.27 7.13 14.29
CA ARG A 194 -3.82 6.86 12.96
C ARG A 194 -5.17 7.52 12.73
N ALA A 195 -5.83 8.04 13.78
CA ALA A 195 -7.18 8.57 13.70
C ALA A 195 -7.33 9.73 12.71
N GLU A 196 -6.29 10.55 12.53
CA GLU A 196 -6.26 11.64 11.58
C GLU A 196 -6.02 11.15 10.14
N LEU A 197 -5.18 10.14 9.98
CA LEU A 197 -4.70 9.65 8.68
C LEU A 197 -5.60 8.57 8.06
N VAL A 198 -6.42 7.91 8.87
CA VAL A 198 -7.14 6.71 8.44
C VAL A 198 -8.17 6.99 7.34
N VAL A 199 -8.78 8.18 7.31
CA VAL A 199 -9.78 8.54 6.29
C VAL A 199 -9.13 8.71 4.92
N ALA A 200 -7.98 9.38 4.85
CA ALA A 200 -7.20 9.46 3.62
C ALA A 200 -6.79 8.06 3.12
N GLY A 201 -6.35 7.20 4.03
CA GLY A 201 -6.04 5.81 3.70
C GLY A 201 -7.26 5.01 3.21
N CYS A 202 -8.44 5.23 3.81
CA CYS A 202 -9.71 4.66 3.34
C CYS A 202 -10.02 5.09 1.90
N ALA A 203 -9.83 6.38 1.58
CA ALA A 203 -10.09 6.90 0.23
C ALA A 203 -9.14 6.25 -0.81
N VAL A 204 -7.85 6.10 -0.49
CA VAL A 204 -6.91 5.38 -1.36
C VAL A 204 -7.34 3.94 -1.57
N LEU A 205 -7.67 3.22 -0.50
CA LEU A 205 -8.08 1.82 -0.59
C LEU A 205 -9.38 1.65 -1.35
N GLU A 206 -10.36 2.54 -1.15
CA GLU A 206 -11.61 2.52 -1.88
C GLU A 206 -11.42 2.84 -3.36
N ALA A 207 -10.57 3.80 -3.71
CA ALA A 207 -10.20 4.11 -5.10
C ALA A 207 -9.59 2.88 -5.82
N VAL A 208 -8.67 2.19 -5.15
CA VAL A 208 -8.07 0.93 -5.63
C VAL A 208 -9.14 -0.13 -5.88
N CYS A 209 -10.05 -0.33 -4.92
CA CYS A 209 -11.13 -1.33 -5.04
C CYS A 209 -12.14 -1.00 -6.15
N ARG A 210 -12.40 0.28 -6.39
CA ARG A 210 -13.33 0.72 -7.45
C ARG A 210 -12.70 0.60 -8.84
N LEU A 211 -11.43 1.00 -8.98
CA LEU A 211 -10.74 0.94 -10.26
C LEU A 211 -10.48 -0.51 -10.70
N TRP A 212 -10.16 -1.38 -9.74
CA TRP A 212 -9.78 -2.78 -10.00
C TRP A 212 -10.66 -3.76 -9.21
N PRO A 213 -11.85 -4.08 -9.69
CA PRO A 213 -12.90 -4.77 -8.94
C PRO A 213 -12.68 -6.29 -8.80
N ALA A 214 -11.57 -6.70 -8.16
CA ALA A 214 -11.26 -8.11 -7.87
C ALA A 214 -12.19 -8.76 -6.83
N GLY A 215 -13.09 -7.99 -6.22
CA GLY A 215 -14.02 -8.45 -5.20
C GLY A 215 -13.41 -8.64 -3.81
N ARG A 216 -12.14 -8.99 -3.72
CA ARG A 216 -11.38 -9.11 -2.47
C ARG A 216 -9.88 -8.92 -2.73
N LEU A 217 -9.15 -8.59 -1.68
CA LEU A 217 -7.69 -8.54 -1.70
C LEU A 217 -7.10 -9.38 -0.56
N ARG A 218 -5.86 -9.83 -0.77
CA ARG A 218 -5.05 -10.44 0.29
C ARG A 218 -4.41 -9.33 1.11
N VAL A 219 -4.47 -9.43 2.42
CA VAL A 219 -3.86 -8.47 3.33
C VAL A 219 -2.45 -8.93 3.70
N ALA A 220 -1.47 -8.07 3.52
CA ALA A 220 -0.10 -8.33 3.94
C ALA A 220 0.29 -7.41 5.10
N ASP A 221 0.69 -7.99 6.23
CA ASP A 221 1.41 -7.27 7.29
C ASP A 221 2.90 -7.57 7.21
N ARG A 222 3.40 -7.47 6.00
CA ARG A 222 4.79 -7.66 5.61
C ARG A 222 5.11 -6.73 4.44
N GLY A 223 6.40 -6.45 4.19
CA GLY A 223 6.81 -5.54 3.13
C GLY A 223 8.32 -5.51 3.00
N VAL A 224 8.92 -4.32 2.86
CA VAL A 224 10.37 -4.13 2.66
C VAL A 224 11.22 -4.90 3.68
N ARG A 225 10.85 -4.87 4.97
CA ARG A 225 11.61 -5.56 6.04
C ARG A 225 11.69 -7.07 5.84
N GLU A 226 10.56 -7.68 5.53
CA GLU A 226 10.47 -9.11 5.25
C GLU A 226 11.19 -9.45 3.94
N GLY A 227 11.14 -8.57 2.94
CA GLY A 227 11.91 -8.70 1.71
C GLY A 227 13.43 -8.70 1.96
N ILE A 228 13.92 -7.75 2.75
CA ILE A 228 15.33 -7.70 3.13
C ILE A 228 15.75 -9.02 3.83
N LEU A 229 14.97 -9.45 4.82
CA LEU A 229 15.25 -10.69 5.55
C LEU A 229 15.24 -11.92 4.63
N SER A 230 14.31 -11.98 3.68
CA SER A 230 14.23 -13.06 2.70
C SER A 230 15.46 -13.11 1.81
N VAL A 231 15.91 -11.95 1.30
CA VAL A 231 17.13 -11.85 0.47
C VAL A 231 18.38 -12.23 1.28
N MET A 232 18.48 -11.77 2.52
CA MET A 232 19.59 -12.15 3.42
C MET A 232 19.59 -13.65 3.74
N ALA A 233 18.44 -14.29 3.74
CA ALA A 233 18.29 -15.75 3.90
C ALA A 233 18.52 -16.54 2.59
N GLY A 234 18.98 -15.89 1.52
CA GLY A 234 19.26 -16.53 0.23
C GLY A 234 18.06 -16.81 -0.65
N GLN A 235 16.90 -16.22 -0.33
CA GLN A 235 15.73 -16.29 -1.21
C GLN A 235 15.92 -15.36 -2.42
N PRO A 236 15.40 -15.72 -3.61
CA PRO A 236 15.49 -14.86 -4.78
C PRO A 236 14.70 -13.56 -4.56
N ARG A 237 15.28 -12.44 -5.00
CA ARG A 237 14.64 -11.12 -5.02
C ARG A 237 13.76 -10.99 -6.26
N ALA A 238 12.60 -10.36 -6.13
CA ALA A 238 11.81 -9.92 -7.29
C ALA A 238 12.65 -8.97 -8.17
N THR A 239 12.52 -9.08 -9.48
CA THR A 239 13.30 -8.29 -10.43
C THR A 239 12.42 -7.36 -11.26
N CYS A 240 13.01 -6.21 -11.62
CA CYS A 240 12.42 -5.22 -12.51
C CYS A 240 13.12 -5.21 -13.88
N ASP A 241 13.73 -6.31 -14.30
CA ASP A 241 14.46 -6.36 -15.59
C ASP A 241 13.46 -6.18 -16.74
N GLY A 242 13.58 -5.05 -17.45
CA GLY A 242 12.62 -4.67 -18.49
C GLY A 242 11.32 -4.01 -18.03
N ALA A 243 11.12 -3.85 -16.72
CA ALA A 243 9.91 -3.20 -16.17
C ALA A 243 9.84 -1.72 -16.52
N ILE A 244 8.62 -1.24 -16.77
CA ILE A 244 8.34 0.17 -17.06
C ILE A 244 8.07 0.89 -15.73
N ALA A 245 8.91 1.90 -15.41
CA ALA A 245 8.61 2.86 -14.37
C ALA A 245 7.57 3.85 -14.90
N PHE A 246 6.42 3.92 -14.27
CA PHE A 246 5.41 4.90 -14.60
C PHE A 246 5.59 6.11 -13.70
N ALA A 247 6.09 7.23 -14.25
CA ALA A 247 6.12 8.49 -13.53
C ALA A 247 4.73 9.15 -13.61
N ALA A 248 4.15 9.51 -12.46
CA ALA A 248 3.03 10.46 -12.46
C ALA A 248 3.61 11.84 -12.79
N GLU A 249 3.17 12.43 -13.90
CA GLU A 249 3.43 13.82 -14.24
C GLU A 249 2.67 14.77 -13.30
#